data_fc7f2596539651213e3e4c215c9dbb5e
#
_entry.id   fc7f2596539651213e3e4c215c9dbb5e
#
_cell.length_a   1.000
_cell.length_b   1.000
_cell.length_c   1.000
_cell.angle_alpha   90.00
_cell.angle_beta   90.00
_cell.angle_gamma   90.00
#
_symmetry.space_group_name_H-M   'P 1'
#
loop_
_entity.id
_entity.type
_entity.pdbx_description
1 polymer ?
#
loop_
_entity_poly.entity_id
_entity_poly.type
_entity_poly.pdbx_seq_one_letter_code
_entity_poly.pdbx_strand_id
1 'polypeptide(L)'
;MLLAENRAPFGSIYVSEKDFENSDSQAWFIATQIRYYLARITTAPFEVKANDDGNGIYISFDKDYADDEFSINTENGSLYITGGKRGVIYGGYELLEIIGCRFFTPDCEKIPTITKLEIDDINKREKPIFEFRDTDYGSVTHYLKFATQCRVNGRWNDVPEMLGGSIRYALGAHSFAWLVPHHEYRDTHPEYFSFYNGRRQNVENDHWQLCLTNPDLVDIVVKNAREILKANPDKKILSISQNDNPYNCQCENCLKSDAEEGSPVGTLIKFVNHVAEILEPEFPDVMFDILAYHYTRPASRKTQTRHNVCVRLCASSTCFAHPYDKCDDRSRAVKHPNGKTTVFIDDLIEWSKVCNRLYVWDYTSNFPLYPMPFANWRVLQPNLQTMAKHNVKGVFEEANCAANGGVDFNELRTYLLCKLMWNPDCDIDAYRKEFMEYYYGEAAPHLDKYLNMLCDFVEKGNYHLYIQDIKRPDYLSEELLITYNDLFDKAEKAVAGDGIRLSRVQKARLSIRFVDIFWNEILSGNYNAQKINQFFTDLRAHNISRLDEWSNIERTYRAWMEGKERGVYLSTPWRYDRESIL
;
A
#
# COMPACT_ATOMS: atom_id res chain seq x y z
N MET A 1 30.02 -8.98 -20.55
CA MET A 1 30.72 -7.66 -20.48
C MET A 1 31.47 -7.57 -19.17
N LEU A 2 32.78 -7.22 -19.20
CA LEU A 2 33.59 -6.98 -18.00
C LEU A 2 33.37 -5.55 -17.51
N LEU A 3 33.02 -5.36 -16.24
CA LEU A 3 32.81 -4.04 -15.62
C LEU A 3 33.99 -3.62 -14.74
N ALA A 4 34.58 -4.56 -14.00
CA ALA A 4 35.76 -4.30 -13.17
C ALA A 4 36.57 -5.56 -12.91
N GLU A 5 37.87 -5.43 -12.77
CA GLU A 5 38.76 -6.51 -12.35
C GLU A 5 39.94 -5.92 -11.55
N ASN A 6 40.33 -6.60 -10.47
CA ASN A 6 41.50 -6.21 -9.65
C ASN A 6 41.47 -4.72 -9.20
N ARG A 7 40.32 -4.22 -8.81
CA ARG A 7 40.06 -2.83 -8.39
C ARG A 7 40.17 -1.79 -9.51
N ALA A 8 40.26 -2.20 -10.77
CA ALA A 8 40.26 -1.32 -11.93
C ALA A 8 38.92 -1.39 -12.66
N PRO A 9 38.25 -0.25 -12.93
CA PRO A 9 37.03 -0.23 -13.73
C PRO A 9 37.37 -0.36 -15.21
N PHE A 10 36.55 -1.04 -15.99
CA PHE A 10 36.60 -1.13 -17.45
C PHE A 10 35.56 -0.19 -18.06
N GLY A 11 35.80 1.10 -18.01
CA GLY A 11 34.93 2.15 -18.49
C GLY A 11 34.38 3.04 -17.36
N SER A 12 33.60 4.01 -17.76
CA SER A 12 32.95 4.98 -16.88
C SER A 12 31.41 4.82 -16.95
N ILE A 13 30.70 5.59 -16.14
CA ILE A 13 29.24 5.73 -16.20
C ILE A 13 28.98 7.03 -16.92
N TYR A 14 28.18 6.99 -17.98
CA TYR A 14 27.93 8.12 -18.86
C TYR A 14 26.48 8.57 -18.77
N VAL A 15 26.29 9.89 -18.68
CA VAL A 15 24.99 10.57 -18.81
C VAL A 15 25.10 11.68 -19.86
N SER A 16 24.00 12.24 -20.32
CA SER A 16 24.04 13.41 -21.21
C SER A 16 24.70 14.60 -20.51
N GLU A 17 25.29 15.54 -21.26
CA GLU A 17 25.87 16.78 -20.71
C GLU A 17 24.82 17.56 -19.89
N LYS A 18 23.58 17.65 -20.39
CA LYS A 18 22.46 18.27 -19.69
C LYS A 18 22.18 17.61 -18.34
N ASP A 19 22.22 16.27 -18.29
CA ASP A 19 21.96 15.53 -17.04
C ASP A 19 23.14 15.65 -16.08
N PHE A 20 24.36 15.69 -16.60
CA PHE A 20 25.59 15.85 -15.82
C PHE A 20 25.64 17.21 -15.09
N GLU A 21 25.17 18.28 -15.74
CA GLU A 21 25.09 19.62 -15.18
C GLU A 21 23.87 19.84 -14.27
N ASN A 22 22.91 18.90 -14.25
CA ASN A 22 21.67 19.00 -13.48
C ASN A 22 21.61 17.98 -12.34
N SER A 23 21.87 18.44 -11.12
CA SER A 23 21.82 17.59 -9.91
C SER A 23 20.42 17.03 -9.62
N ASP A 24 19.35 17.59 -10.19
CA ASP A 24 17.98 17.13 -10.02
C ASP A 24 17.54 16.11 -11.12
N SER A 25 18.46 15.79 -12.05
CA SER A 25 18.21 14.79 -13.09
C SER A 25 18.11 13.37 -12.50
N GLN A 26 17.13 12.62 -12.95
CA GLN A 26 16.95 11.21 -12.60
C GLN A 26 18.13 10.35 -13.11
N ALA A 27 18.61 10.62 -14.33
CA ALA A 27 19.75 9.93 -14.91
C ALA A 27 21.04 10.20 -14.11
N TRP A 28 21.26 11.45 -13.70
CA TRP A 28 22.38 11.79 -12.80
C TRP A 28 22.26 11.10 -11.45
N PHE A 29 21.08 11.15 -10.83
CA PHE A 29 20.86 10.47 -9.56
C PHE A 29 21.23 9.00 -9.64
N ILE A 30 20.67 8.26 -10.60
CA ILE A 30 20.90 6.81 -10.67
C ILE A 30 22.35 6.48 -11.10
N ALA A 31 22.99 7.30 -11.93
CA ALA A 31 24.40 7.16 -12.25
C ALA A 31 25.28 7.25 -11.01
N THR A 32 24.99 8.20 -10.12
CA THR A 32 25.70 8.33 -8.82
C THR A 32 25.44 7.15 -7.89
N GLN A 33 24.21 6.60 -7.89
CA GLN A 33 23.90 5.38 -7.13
C GLN A 33 24.66 4.16 -7.68
N ILE A 34 24.64 3.94 -8.99
CA ILE A 34 25.41 2.85 -9.64
C ILE A 34 26.89 2.98 -9.30
N ARG A 35 27.48 4.17 -9.42
CA ARG A 35 28.86 4.44 -9.00
C ARG A 35 29.11 4.03 -7.55
N TYR A 36 28.23 4.46 -6.64
CA TYR A 36 28.35 4.17 -5.21
C TYR A 36 28.33 2.65 -4.93
N TYR A 37 27.38 1.93 -5.51
CA TYR A 37 27.27 0.48 -5.29
C TYR A 37 28.39 -0.30 -5.98
N LEU A 38 28.76 0.03 -7.22
CA LEU A 38 29.86 -0.62 -7.92
C LEU A 38 31.21 -0.45 -7.17
N ALA A 39 31.44 0.74 -6.61
CA ALA A 39 32.62 0.97 -5.77
C ALA A 39 32.62 0.11 -4.50
N ARG A 40 31.45 -0.12 -3.88
CA ARG A 40 31.33 -1.01 -2.72
C ARG A 40 31.45 -2.50 -3.09
N ILE A 41 30.97 -2.89 -4.27
CA ILE A 41 31.02 -4.27 -4.76
C ILE A 41 32.47 -4.66 -5.14
N THR A 42 33.20 -3.79 -5.85
CA THR A 42 34.45 -4.13 -6.51
C THR A 42 35.68 -3.42 -5.93
N THR A 43 35.47 -2.40 -5.09
CA THR A 43 36.49 -1.43 -4.64
C THR A 43 37.17 -0.66 -5.79
N ALA A 44 36.59 -0.68 -7.01
CA ALA A 44 37.08 0.07 -8.16
C ALA A 44 36.54 1.52 -8.16
N PRO A 45 37.36 2.53 -8.53
CA PRO A 45 36.95 3.93 -8.52
C PRO A 45 36.25 4.31 -9.83
N PHE A 46 34.96 3.92 -9.97
CA PHE A 46 34.16 4.34 -11.11
C PHE A 46 33.90 5.86 -11.11
N GLU A 47 33.91 6.45 -12.28
CA GLU A 47 33.61 7.87 -12.50
C GLU A 47 32.27 8.02 -13.24
N VAL A 48 31.53 9.10 -12.93
CA VAL A 48 30.40 9.55 -13.75
C VAL A 48 30.91 10.69 -14.65
N LYS A 49 30.65 10.61 -15.94
CA LYS A 49 31.08 11.57 -16.96
C LYS A 49 29.91 12.03 -17.84
N ALA A 50 30.08 13.22 -18.38
CA ALA A 50 29.24 13.66 -19.50
C ALA A 50 29.78 13.02 -20.79
N ASN A 51 28.91 12.56 -21.64
CA ASN A 51 29.11 11.95 -22.98
C ASN A 51 30.55 11.60 -23.36
N ASP A 52 30.79 10.36 -23.69
CA ASP A 52 32.08 9.90 -24.18
C ASP A 52 31.90 8.80 -25.23
N ASP A 53 32.95 8.50 -26.01
CA ASP A 53 33.00 7.44 -27.01
C ASP A 53 33.55 6.11 -26.46
N GLY A 54 33.82 6.03 -25.15
CA GLY A 54 34.42 4.87 -24.50
C GLY A 54 33.40 3.76 -24.17
N ASN A 55 33.92 2.57 -23.86
CA ASN A 55 33.08 1.52 -23.30
C ASN A 55 32.65 1.89 -21.86
N GLY A 56 31.40 1.54 -21.48
CA GLY A 56 30.93 1.84 -20.16
C GLY A 56 29.43 1.59 -19.96
N ILE A 57 28.86 2.24 -18.95
CA ILE A 57 27.43 2.19 -18.63
C ILE A 57 26.82 3.52 -19.05
N TYR A 58 25.95 3.49 -20.03
CA TYR A 58 25.23 4.65 -20.55
C TYR A 58 23.84 4.73 -19.96
N ILE A 59 23.46 5.88 -19.42
CA ILE A 59 22.18 6.10 -18.77
C ILE A 59 21.47 7.28 -19.43
N SER A 60 20.26 7.05 -19.94
CA SER A 60 19.49 8.05 -20.65
C SER A 60 18.02 8.03 -20.30
N PHE A 61 17.44 9.23 -20.13
CA PHE A 61 16.01 9.43 -20.14
C PHE A 61 15.51 9.46 -21.58
N ASP A 62 14.40 8.80 -21.85
CA ASP A 62 13.72 8.83 -23.15
C ASP A 62 12.21 8.99 -22.95
N LYS A 63 11.65 10.08 -23.52
CA LYS A 63 10.23 10.41 -23.44
C LYS A 63 9.29 9.42 -24.15
N ASP A 64 9.84 8.59 -25.05
CA ASP A 64 9.06 7.58 -25.79
C ASP A 64 8.82 6.32 -24.95
N TYR A 65 9.46 6.22 -23.78
CA TYR A 65 9.14 5.23 -22.76
C TYR A 65 8.02 5.75 -21.85
N ALA A 66 7.15 4.84 -21.38
CA ALA A 66 6.25 5.18 -20.30
C ALA A 66 7.04 5.58 -19.02
N ASP A 67 6.44 6.38 -18.14
CA ASP A 67 7.13 6.91 -16.95
C ASP A 67 7.90 5.86 -16.14
N ASP A 68 7.34 4.65 -16.00
CA ASP A 68 7.91 3.56 -15.20
C ASP A 68 8.60 2.47 -16.04
N GLU A 69 8.66 2.64 -17.35
CA GLU A 69 9.23 1.67 -18.28
C GLU A 69 10.74 1.90 -18.46
N PHE A 70 11.50 0.81 -18.57
CA PHE A 70 12.94 0.86 -18.85
C PHE A 70 13.39 -0.28 -19.75
N SER A 71 14.58 -0.13 -20.33
CA SER A 71 15.36 -1.20 -20.95
C SER A 71 16.78 -1.21 -20.44
N ILE A 72 17.39 -2.40 -20.45
CA ILE A 72 18.82 -2.64 -20.19
C ILE A 72 19.33 -3.51 -21.33
N ASN A 73 20.31 -2.99 -22.08
CA ASN A 73 20.87 -3.71 -23.22
C ASN A 73 22.39 -3.67 -23.18
N THR A 74 23.04 -4.80 -23.49
CA THR A 74 24.48 -4.86 -23.75
C THR A 74 24.71 -4.86 -25.25
N GLU A 75 25.55 -3.95 -25.72
CA GLU A 75 25.90 -3.82 -27.12
C GLU A 75 27.34 -3.29 -27.27
N ASN A 76 28.13 -3.92 -28.16
CA ASN A 76 29.50 -3.48 -28.51
C ASN A 76 30.44 -3.25 -27.29
N GLY A 77 30.30 -4.04 -26.23
CA GLY A 77 31.09 -3.93 -25.01
C GLY A 77 30.63 -2.82 -24.04
N SER A 78 29.49 -2.21 -24.28
CA SER A 78 28.84 -1.22 -23.41
C SER A 78 27.48 -1.70 -22.93
N LEU A 79 26.99 -1.11 -21.85
CA LEU A 79 25.67 -1.35 -21.28
C LEU A 79 24.85 -0.07 -21.34
N TYR A 80 23.64 -0.17 -21.84
CA TYR A 80 22.72 0.95 -22.00
C TYR A 80 21.49 0.76 -21.11
N ILE A 81 21.23 1.75 -20.26
CA ILE A 81 20.01 1.85 -19.43
C ILE A 81 19.21 3.02 -19.96
N THR A 82 18.07 2.74 -20.56
CA THR A 82 17.18 3.77 -21.10
C THR A 82 15.79 3.62 -20.47
N GLY A 83 15.14 4.71 -20.10
CA GLY A 83 13.82 4.63 -19.52
C GLY A 83 13.07 5.96 -19.45
N GLY A 84 11.79 5.87 -19.10
CA GLY A 84 10.95 7.03 -18.80
C GLY A 84 11.36 7.70 -17.49
N LYS A 85 10.52 8.63 -17.02
CA LYS A 85 10.79 9.49 -15.86
C LYS A 85 11.30 8.74 -14.62
N ARG A 86 10.59 7.69 -14.17
CA ARG A 86 11.00 6.80 -13.07
C ARG A 86 11.74 5.57 -13.58
N GLY A 87 11.42 5.15 -14.80
CA GLY A 87 11.95 3.95 -15.43
C GLY A 87 13.48 3.95 -15.50
N VAL A 88 14.13 5.08 -15.81
CA VAL A 88 15.58 5.18 -15.85
C VAL A 88 16.22 4.85 -14.49
N ILE A 89 15.59 5.26 -13.39
CA ILE A 89 16.03 4.94 -12.03
C ILE A 89 15.81 3.46 -11.73
N TYR A 90 14.63 2.93 -12.10
CA TYR A 90 14.28 1.51 -11.89
C TYR A 90 15.21 0.59 -12.68
N GLY A 91 15.58 0.97 -13.90
CA GLY A 91 16.57 0.24 -14.70
C GLY A 91 17.95 0.20 -14.03
N GLY A 92 18.37 1.29 -13.42
CA GLY A 92 19.63 1.29 -12.67
C GLY A 92 19.61 0.41 -11.42
N TYR A 93 18.53 0.43 -10.65
CA TYR A 93 18.37 -0.49 -9.52
C TYR A 93 18.22 -1.94 -9.99
N GLU A 94 17.55 -2.20 -11.13
CA GLU A 94 17.48 -3.52 -11.74
C GLU A 94 18.86 -4.05 -12.09
N LEU A 95 19.75 -3.23 -12.69
CA LEU A 95 21.13 -3.62 -12.93
C LEU A 95 21.85 -4.02 -11.62
N LEU A 96 21.65 -3.27 -10.55
CA LEU A 96 22.25 -3.60 -9.25
C LEU A 96 21.67 -4.91 -8.68
N GLU A 97 20.39 -5.18 -8.87
CA GLU A 97 19.76 -6.46 -8.48
C GLU A 97 20.29 -7.63 -9.32
N ILE A 98 20.54 -7.45 -10.62
CA ILE A 98 21.20 -8.44 -11.52
C ILE A 98 22.61 -8.75 -11.03
N ILE A 99 23.36 -7.76 -10.58
CA ILE A 99 24.72 -7.93 -10.02
C ILE A 99 24.69 -8.65 -8.67
N GLY A 100 23.54 -8.72 -8.00
CA GLY A 100 23.35 -9.42 -6.72
C GLY A 100 23.11 -8.53 -5.51
N CYS A 101 22.91 -7.22 -5.70
CA CYS A 101 22.42 -6.34 -4.64
C CYS A 101 20.97 -6.68 -4.28
N ARG A 102 20.60 -6.46 -3.02
CA ARG A 102 19.21 -6.47 -2.58
C ARG A 102 18.95 -5.36 -1.59
N PHE A 103 17.76 -4.81 -1.65
CA PHE A 103 17.28 -3.71 -0.82
C PHE A 103 16.09 -4.23 0.00
N PHE A 104 16.37 -4.82 1.17
CA PHE A 104 15.35 -5.49 1.97
C PHE A 104 14.54 -4.53 2.85
N THR A 105 15.24 -3.58 3.48
CA THR A 105 14.66 -2.53 4.33
C THR A 105 15.51 -1.26 4.19
N PRO A 106 15.05 -0.09 4.68
CA PRO A 106 15.84 1.15 4.62
C PRO A 106 17.24 1.02 5.24
N ASP A 107 17.41 0.12 6.20
CA ASP A 107 18.64 -0.10 6.97
C ASP A 107 19.30 -1.48 6.70
N CYS A 108 18.77 -2.25 5.74
CA CYS A 108 19.29 -3.58 5.42
C CYS A 108 19.43 -3.79 3.91
N GLU A 109 20.66 -3.69 3.45
CA GLU A 109 21.06 -3.92 2.05
C GLU A 109 22.03 -5.11 1.99
N LYS A 110 21.85 -5.99 0.99
CA LYS A 110 22.84 -7.00 0.62
C LYS A 110 23.68 -6.43 -0.51
N ILE A 111 24.99 -6.35 -0.31
CA ILE A 111 25.95 -5.88 -1.31
C ILE A 111 27.03 -6.94 -1.45
N PRO A 112 27.13 -7.61 -2.61
CA PRO A 112 28.14 -8.62 -2.82
C PRO A 112 29.54 -8.01 -2.88
N THR A 113 30.57 -8.80 -2.57
CA THR A 113 31.97 -8.43 -2.78
C THR A 113 32.52 -9.27 -3.94
N ILE A 114 32.93 -8.61 -5.02
CA ILE A 114 33.32 -9.27 -6.28
C ILE A 114 34.65 -8.68 -6.76
N THR A 115 35.66 -9.53 -6.94
CA THR A 115 37.00 -9.11 -7.43
C THR A 115 37.07 -8.98 -8.93
N LYS A 116 36.26 -9.77 -9.65
CA LYS A 116 36.09 -9.68 -11.11
C LYS A 116 34.58 -9.63 -11.38
N LEU A 117 34.11 -8.45 -11.76
CA LEU A 117 32.69 -8.25 -12.08
C LEU A 117 32.48 -8.36 -13.58
N GLU A 118 31.93 -9.48 -13.98
CA GLU A 118 31.41 -9.73 -15.33
C GLU A 118 29.89 -9.87 -15.28
N ILE A 119 29.23 -9.33 -16.28
CA ILE A 119 27.80 -9.51 -16.50
C ILE A 119 27.59 -10.18 -17.85
N ASP A 120 26.61 -11.07 -17.91
CA ASP A 120 26.16 -11.68 -19.16
C ASP A 120 25.52 -10.65 -20.08
N ASP A 121 25.30 -11.03 -21.33
CA ASP A 121 24.58 -10.17 -22.25
C ASP A 121 23.13 -10.01 -21.80
N ILE A 122 22.70 -8.76 -21.69
CA ILE A 122 21.37 -8.38 -21.26
C ILE A 122 20.63 -7.78 -22.45
N ASN A 123 19.42 -8.24 -22.68
CA ASN A 123 18.43 -7.61 -23.57
C ASN A 123 17.08 -7.67 -22.85
N LYS A 124 16.82 -6.64 -22.04
CA LYS A 124 15.66 -6.60 -21.14
C LYS A 124 14.90 -5.30 -21.35
N ARG A 125 13.58 -5.40 -21.48
CA ARG A 125 12.66 -4.27 -21.43
C ARG A 125 11.52 -4.61 -20.49
N GLU A 126 11.28 -3.76 -19.51
CA GLU A 126 10.27 -3.96 -18.48
C GLU A 126 9.41 -2.73 -18.24
N LYS A 127 8.18 -2.98 -17.86
CA LYS A 127 7.24 -2.03 -17.29
C LYS A 127 6.38 -2.74 -16.24
N PRO A 128 5.90 -2.03 -15.21
CA PRO A 128 5.04 -2.65 -14.20
C PRO A 128 3.69 -3.09 -14.76
N ILE A 129 3.09 -4.10 -14.15
CA ILE A 129 1.71 -4.49 -14.43
C ILE A 129 0.73 -3.43 -13.93
N PHE A 130 0.98 -2.85 -12.74
CA PHE A 130 0.18 -1.78 -12.18
C PHE A 130 0.88 -0.42 -12.37
N GLU A 131 0.21 0.53 -13.02
CA GLU A 131 0.71 1.90 -13.22
C GLU A 131 0.80 2.71 -11.93
N PHE A 132 -0.09 2.43 -10.97
CA PHE A 132 -0.12 3.03 -9.62
C PHE A 132 0.14 1.94 -8.58
N ARG A 133 1.16 2.13 -7.76
CA ARG A 133 1.63 1.18 -6.75
C ARG A 133 1.87 1.94 -5.47
N ASP A 134 1.03 1.69 -4.47
CA ASP A 134 1.01 2.45 -3.23
C ASP A 134 0.87 1.55 -2.01
N THR A 135 1.44 1.98 -0.91
CA THR A 135 1.25 1.39 0.41
C THR A 135 1.60 2.43 1.47
N ASP A 136 1.03 2.31 2.65
CA ASP A 136 1.32 3.19 3.79
C ASP A 136 2.20 2.53 4.86
N TYR A 137 2.88 1.42 4.55
CA TYR A 137 3.94 0.89 5.42
C TYR A 137 5.01 1.94 5.70
N GLY A 138 5.30 2.20 6.98
CA GLY A 138 6.23 3.25 7.42
C GLY A 138 7.64 3.15 6.83
N SER A 139 8.12 1.95 6.52
CA SER A 139 9.40 1.74 5.84
C SER A 139 9.45 2.30 4.41
N VAL A 140 8.30 2.44 3.76
CA VAL A 140 8.17 3.05 2.44
C VAL A 140 7.84 4.53 2.55
N THR A 141 6.87 4.90 3.41
CA THR A 141 6.37 6.27 3.48
C THR A 141 7.36 7.27 4.07
N HIS A 142 8.27 6.82 4.95
CA HIS A 142 9.24 7.69 5.62
C HIS A 142 10.65 7.64 5.01
N TYR A 143 10.93 6.69 4.10
CA TYR A 143 12.26 6.50 3.50
C TYR A 143 12.19 6.56 1.98
N LEU A 144 12.21 7.78 1.44
CA LEU A 144 11.92 8.05 0.02
C LEU A 144 12.87 7.34 -0.95
N LYS A 145 14.16 7.21 -0.59
CA LYS A 145 15.10 6.42 -1.38
C LYS A 145 14.69 4.94 -1.42
N PHE A 146 14.26 4.39 -0.30
CA PHE A 146 13.80 3.00 -0.22
C PHE A 146 12.48 2.81 -1.00
N ALA A 147 11.56 3.76 -0.93
CA ALA A 147 10.36 3.76 -1.77
C ALA A 147 10.70 3.65 -3.26
N THR A 148 11.72 4.40 -3.71
CA THR A 148 12.21 4.36 -5.09
C THR A 148 12.87 3.01 -5.42
N GLN A 149 13.65 2.44 -4.50
CA GLN A 149 14.23 1.09 -4.63
C GLN A 149 13.14 0.00 -4.70
N CYS A 150 12.05 0.20 -3.97
CA CYS A 150 10.85 -0.65 -4.01
C CYS A 150 9.95 -0.41 -5.22
N ARG A 151 10.25 0.58 -6.06
CA ARG A 151 9.46 0.98 -7.24
C ARG A 151 8.02 1.38 -6.91
N VAL A 152 7.78 1.91 -5.71
CA VAL A 152 6.51 2.48 -5.28
C VAL A 152 6.41 3.91 -5.79
N ASN A 153 5.27 4.29 -6.36
CA ASN A 153 5.06 5.60 -6.99
C ASN A 153 3.77 6.30 -6.51
N GLY A 154 3.21 5.81 -5.39
CA GLY A 154 1.90 6.25 -4.92
C GLY A 154 1.89 7.55 -4.11
N ARG A 155 0.73 7.88 -3.58
CA ARG A 155 0.36 9.19 -3.03
C ARG A 155 0.97 9.54 -1.66
N TRP A 156 1.26 8.53 -0.86
CA TRP A 156 1.73 8.75 0.51
C TRP A 156 3.18 9.22 0.59
N ASN A 157 3.88 9.10 -0.55
CA ASN A 157 5.27 9.49 -0.66
C ASN A 157 5.38 10.79 -1.45
N ASP A 158 5.86 11.83 -0.81
CA ASP A 158 6.23 13.07 -1.49
C ASP A 158 7.64 12.94 -2.08
N VAL A 159 7.77 11.99 -3.03
CA VAL A 159 9.06 11.67 -3.65
C VAL A 159 9.52 12.87 -4.50
N PRO A 160 10.74 13.39 -4.27
CA PRO A 160 11.31 14.47 -5.07
C PRO A 160 11.48 14.07 -6.55
N GLU A 161 11.48 15.06 -7.44
CA GLU A 161 11.64 14.83 -8.89
C GLU A 161 12.97 14.11 -9.23
N MET A 162 14.04 14.41 -8.54
CA MET A 162 15.32 13.70 -8.72
C MET A 162 15.23 12.20 -8.43
N LEU A 163 14.29 11.77 -7.59
CA LEU A 163 13.98 10.36 -7.30
C LEU A 163 12.86 9.79 -8.18
N GLY A 164 12.44 10.52 -9.22
CA GLY A 164 11.40 10.13 -10.16
C GLY A 164 10.01 10.69 -9.88
N GLY A 165 9.81 11.34 -8.73
CA GLY A 165 8.52 11.86 -8.31
C GLY A 165 7.50 10.78 -7.97
N SER A 166 6.29 11.17 -7.61
CA SER A 166 5.16 10.28 -7.31
C SER A 166 3.87 10.72 -8.01
N ILE A 167 2.91 9.82 -8.10
CA ILE A 167 1.56 10.11 -8.60
C ILE A 167 0.75 10.67 -7.42
N ARG A 168 0.55 11.99 -7.42
CA ARG A 168 0.00 12.75 -6.30
C ARG A 168 -1.48 13.03 -6.45
N TYR A 169 -2.17 13.00 -5.32
CA TYR A 169 -3.57 13.40 -5.21
C TYR A 169 -3.69 14.84 -4.72
N ALA A 170 -4.54 15.63 -5.35
CA ALA A 170 -4.94 16.95 -4.85
C ALA A 170 -5.91 16.81 -3.67
N LEU A 171 -6.85 15.86 -3.76
CA LEU A 171 -7.63 15.31 -2.65
C LEU A 171 -7.57 13.80 -2.71
N GLY A 172 -7.42 13.15 -1.58
CA GLY A 172 -7.34 11.68 -1.46
C GLY A 172 -8.71 11.00 -1.44
N ALA A 173 -9.10 10.38 -0.33
CA ALA A 173 -10.42 9.75 -0.14
C ALA A 173 -11.33 10.66 0.69
N HIS A 174 -12.65 10.33 0.73
CA HIS A 174 -13.62 10.99 1.60
C HIS A 174 -13.68 12.52 1.42
N SER A 175 -13.68 12.96 0.16
CA SER A 175 -13.47 14.34 -0.22
C SER A 175 -14.73 15.23 -0.19
N PHE A 176 -15.93 14.67 -0.02
CA PHE A 176 -17.16 15.45 0.00
C PHE A 176 -17.14 16.58 1.04
N ALA A 177 -16.56 16.32 2.22
CA ALA A 177 -16.44 17.32 3.28
C ALA A 177 -15.56 18.53 2.87
N TRP A 178 -14.57 18.31 1.99
CA TRP A 178 -13.69 19.36 1.46
C TRP A 178 -14.31 20.11 0.29
N LEU A 179 -15.08 19.39 -0.55
CA LEU A 179 -15.70 19.95 -1.76
C LEU A 179 -17.00 20.70 -1.44
N VAL A 180 -17.73 20.29 -0.40
CA VAL A 180 -18.94 20.95 0.09
C VAL A 180 -18.88 20.97 1.62
N PRO A 181 -18.15 21.93 2.22
CA PRO A 181 -18.01 22.01 3.67
C PRO A 181 -19.36 22.23 4.35
N HIS A 182 -19.78 21.29 5.20
CA HIS A 182 -21.11 21.30 5.80
C HIS A 182 -21.34 22.54 6.67
N HIS A 183 -20.32 23.06 7.35
CA HIS A 183 -20.41 24.25 8.21
C HIS A 183 -20.75 25.54 7.43
N GLU A 184 -20.49 25.59 6.12
CA GLU A 184 -20.82 26.73 5.27
C GLU A 184 -22.26 26.67 4.76
N TYR A 185 -22.80 25.47 4.50
CA TYR A 185 -24.07 25.30 3.77
C TYR A 185 -25.21 24.71 4.59
N ARG A 186 -24.96 24.04 5.72
CA ARG A 186 -25.98 23.26 6.44
C ARG A 186 -27.19 24.08 6.92
N ASP A 187 -26.96 25.35 7.31
CA ASP A 187 -27.99 26.22 7.87
C ASP A 187 -28.78 26.97 6.77
N THR A 188 -28.17 27.17 5.59
CA THR A 188 -28.76 27.88 4.46
C THR A 188 -29.26 26.96 3.35
N HIS A 189 -28.61 25.83 3.16
CA HIS A 189 -28.84 24.86 2.08
C HIS A 189 -28.84 23.42 2.60
N PRO A 190 -29.72 23.04 3.53
CA PRO A 190 -29.77 21.68 4.05
C PRO A 190 -30.09 20.64 2.96
N GLU A 191 -30.69 21.04 1.84
CA GLU A 191 -30.99 20.20 0.67
C GLU A 191 -29.74 19.70 -0.07
N TYR A 192 -28.58 20.29 0.16
CA TYR A 192 -27.31 19.80 -0.42
C TYR A 192 -26.84 18.49 0.22
N PHE A 193 -27.29 18.23 1.45
CA PHE A 193 -26.87 17.05 2.20
C PHE A 193 -27.88 15.92 2.12
N SER A 194 -27.43 14.70 2.39
CA SER A 194 -28.24 13.51 2.21
C SER A 194 -29.51 13.52 3.08
N PHE A 195 -30.60 13.08 2.50
CA PHE A 195 -31.83 12.74 3.19
C PHE A 195 -31.78 11.25 3.54
N TYR A 196 -31.71 10.93 4.83
CA TYR A 196 -31.56 9.57 5.31
C TYR A 196 -32.46 9.33 6.51
N ASN A 197 -33.18 8.19 6.54
CA ASN A 197 -34.13 7.84 7.60
C ASN A 197 -35.13 8.97 7.90
N GLY A 198 -35.73 9.55 6.86
CA GLY A 198 -36.82 10.53 6.99
C GLY A 198 -36.38 11.95 7.35
N ARG A 199 -35.08 12.24 7.39
CA ARG A 199 -34.56 13.60 7.69
C ARG A 199 -33.30 13.92 6.90
N ARG A 200 -33.07 15.22 6.68
CA ARG A 200 -31.75 15.67 6.21
C ARG A 200 -30.72 15.39 7.31
N GLN A 201 -29.54 14.93 6.92
CA GLN A 201 -28.50 14.56 7.88
C GLN A 201 -28.13 15.75 8.73
N ASN A 202 -28.08 15.52 10.03
CA ASN A 202 -27.56 16.43 11.04
C ASN A 202 -26.67 15.58 11.95
N VAL A 203 -25.46 15.29 11.50
CA VAL A 203 -24.41 14.63 12.29
C VAL A 203 -23.46 15.68 12.82
N GLU A 204 -22.99 15.51 14.05
CA GLU A 204 -22.13 16.48 14.75
C GLU A 204 -20.70 16.57 14.18
N ASN A 205 -20.39 15.78 13.17
CA ASN A 205 -19.08 15.73 12.53
C ASN A 205 -19.14 16.14 11.04
N ASP A 206 -17.99 16.45 10.45
CA ASP A 206 -17.84 16.93 9.07
C ASP A 206 -18.07 15.85 8.00
N HIS A 207 -18.57 14.66 8.36
CA HIS A 207 -18.73 13.51 7.47
C HIS A 207 -20.13 13.40 6.86
N TRP A 208 -20.72 14.50 6.42
CA TRP A 208 -22.03 14.52 5.78
C TRP A 208 -21.95 14.01 4.35
N GLN A 209 -22.88 13.11 3.98
CA GLN A 209 -23.03 12.72 2.58
C GLN A 209 -23.79 13.79 1.81
N LEU A 210 -23.64 13.79 0.48
CA LEU A 210 -24.26 14.77 -0.40
C LEU A 210 -25.52 14.21 -1.08
N CYS A 211 -26.44 15.11 -1.48
CA CYS A 211 -27.59 14.81 -2.33
C CYS A 211 -27.19 14.99 -3.81
N LEU A 212 -26.54 13.97 -4.40
CA LEU A 212 -25.91 14.06 -5.72
C LEU A 212 -26.86 14.33 -6.90
N THR A 213 -28.17 14.31 -6.67
CA THR A 213 -29.18 14.73 -7.66
C THR A 213 -29.60 16.18 -7.50
N ASN A 214 -29.05 16.91 -6.53
CA ASN A 214 -29.26 18.34 -6.43
C ASN A 214 -28.41 19.07 -7.50
N PRO A 215 -29.00 19.85 -8.43
CA PRO A 215 -28.28 20.46 -9.53
C PRO A 215 -27.27 21.53 -9.07
N ASP A 216 -27.54 22.24 -7.97
CA ASP A 216 -26.69 23.34 -7.50
C ASP A 216 -25.33 22.85 -6.99
N LEU A 217 -25.25 21.56 -6.59
CA LEU A 217 -23.98 20.97 -6.10
C LEU A 217 -22.89 20.89 -7.17
N VAL A 218 -23.26 20.76 -8.43
CA VAL A 218 -22.26 20.69 -9.53
C VAL A 218 -21.43 21.95 -9.56
N ASP A 219 -22.06 23.13 -9.51
CA ASP A 219 -21.36 24.42 -9.59
C ASP A 219 -20.44 24.64 -8.37
N ILE A 220 -20.88 24.22 -7.18
CA ILE A 220 -20.09 24.31 -5.95
C ILE A 220 -18.86 23.39 -6.03
N VAL A 221 -19.07 22.13 -6.40
CA VAL A 221 -17.97 21.15 -6.51
C VAL A 221 -17.00 21.56 -7.61
N VAL A 222 -17.47 22.01 -8.76
CA VAL A 222 -16.62 22.52 -9.85
C VAL A 222 -15.80 23.73 -9.40
N LYS A 223 -16.41 24.69 -8.70
CA LYS A 223 -15.68 25.86 -8.16
C LYS A 223 -14.58 25.41 -7.21
N ASN A 224 -14.90 24.62 -6.19
CA ASN A 224 -13.94 24.23 -5.16
C ASN A 224 -12.86 23.27 -5.70
N ALA A 225 -13.22 22.33 -6.59
CA ALA A 225 -12.27 21.46 -7.27
C ALA A 225 -11.29 22.28 -8.15
N ARG A 226 -11.78 23.30 -8.87
CA ARG A 226 -10.95 24.21 -9.67
C ARG A 226 -9.94 24.97 -8.82
N GLU A 227 -10.36 25.49 -7.68
CA GLU A 227 -9.48 26.20 -6.74
C GLU A 227 -8.40 25.27 -6.18
N ILE A 228 -8.77 24.06 -5.79
CA ILE A 228 -7.85 23.04 -5.29
C ILE A 228 -6.82 22.65 -6.36
N LEU A 229 -7.26 22.41 -7.61
CA LEU A 229 -6.37 22.04 -8.71
C LEU A 229 -5.42 23.19 -9.09
N LYS A 230 -5.90 24.44 -9.11
CA LYS A 230 -5.04 25.61 -9.34
C LYS A 230 -3.99 25.82 -8.25
N ALA A 231 -4.34 25.49 -7.00
CA ALA A 231 -3.40 25.55 -5.89
C ALA A 231 -2.39 24.39 -5.88
N ASN A 232 -2.65 23.31 -6.64
CA ASN A 232 -1.86 22.10 -6.68
C ASN A 232 -1.60 21.64 -8.12
N PRO A 233 -0.88 22.41 -8.96
CA PRO A 233 -0.72 22.13 -10.40
C PRO A 233 0.10 20.86 -10.70
N ASP A 234 0.87 20.38 -9.76
CA ASP A 234 1.65 19.15 -9.82
C ASP A 234 0.85 17.88 -9.51
N LYS A 235 -0.37 18.04 -8.96
CA LYS A 235 -1.23 16.91 -8.58
C LYS A 235 -2.03 16.44 -9.80
N LYS A 236 -2.04 15.14 -10.03
CA LYS A 236 -2.64 14.52 -11.21
C LYS A 236 -3.97 13.82 -10.96
N ILE A 237 -4.35 13.62 -9.70
CA ILE A 237 -5.61 12.97 -9.33
C ILE A 237 -6.35 13.82 -8.29
N LEU A 238 -7.66 14.01 -8.50
CA LEU A 238 -8.56 14.61 -7.53
C LEU A 238 -9.71 13.66 -7.24
N SER A 239 -9.82 13.20 -5.99
CA SER A 239 -10.94 12.36 -5.57
C SER A 239 -12.21 13.19 -5.39
N ILE A 240 -13.32 12.70 -5.94
CA ILE A 240 -14.68 13.17 -5.67
C ILE A 240 -15.46 11.98 -5.10
N SER A 241 -15.29 11.74 -3.82
CA SER A 241 -15.76 10.52 -3.19
C SER A 241 -16.51 10.77 -1.90
N GLN A 242 -17.44 9.85 -1.60
CA GLN A 242 -18.26 9.86 -0.39
C GLN A 242 -17.39 9.84 0.87
N ASN A 243 -17.94 10.42 1.94
CA ASN A 243 -17.37 10.32 3.28
C ASN A 243 -17.52 8.90 3.85
N ASP A 244 -16.72 8.58 4.86
CA ASP A 244 -16.65 7.24 5.43
C ASP A 244 -17.85 6.94 6.35
N ASN A 245 -18.99 6.71 5.73
CA ASN A 245 -20.21 6.25 6.39
C ASN A 245 -21.25 5.76 5.36
N PRO A 246 -22.25 4.96 5.77
CA PRO A 246 -23.23 4.36 4.87
C PRO A 246 -24.48 5.23 4.59
N TYR A 247 -24.50 6.51 4.96
CA TYR A 247 -25.72 7.35 4.99
C TYR A 247 -26.01 8.03 3.65
N ASN A 248 -26.05 7.28 2.53
CA ASN A 248 -26.39 7.82 1.20
C ASN A 248 -27.78 8.45 1.17
N CYS A 249 -27.96 9.39 0.25
CA CYS A 249 -29.21 10.13 0.11
C CYS A 249 -30.36 9.22 -0.36
N GLN A 250 -31.47 9.24 0.39
CA GLN A 250 -32.71 8.50 0.14
C GLN A 250 -33.86 9.43 -0.28
N CYS A 251 -33.60 10.62 -0.80
CA CYS A 251 -34.65 11.46 -1.38
C CYS A 251 -35.19 10.82 -2.66
N GLU A 252 -36.39 11.21 -3.08
CA GLU A 252 -37.10 10.62 -4.22
C GLU A 252 -36.25 10.60 -5.50
N ASN A 253 -35.53 11.69 -5.80
CA ASN A 253 -34.68 11.79 -6.99
C ASN A 253 -33.47 10.86 -6.91
N CYS A 254 -32.79 10.76 -5.76
CA CYS A 254 -31.68 9.86 -5.57
C CYS A 254 -32.12 8.41 -5.68
N LEU A 255 -33.20 8.02 -4.97
CA LEU A 255 -33.73 6.64 -5.05
C LEU A 255 -34.14 6.25 -6.46
N LYS A 256 -34.75 7.18 -7.22
CA LYS A 256 -35.11 6.95 -8.63
C LYS A 256 -33.85 6.72 -9.47
N SER A 257 -32.85 7.59 -9.35
CA SER A 257 -31.58 7.44 -10.07
C SER A 257 -30.86 6.13 -9.72
N ASP A 258 -30.77 5.80 -8.43
CA ASP A 258 -30.14 4.57 -7.94
C ASP A 258 -30.86 3.31 -8.46
N ALA A 259 -32.19 3.33 -8.51
CA ALA A 259 -32.98 2.22 -9.05
C ALA A 259 -32.77 2.04 -10.56
N GLU A 260 -32.68 3.13 -11.33
CA GLU A 260 -32.38 3.12 -12.77
C GLU A 260 -30.98 2.56 -13.05
N GLU A 261 -29.99 2.93 -12.24
CA GLU A 261 -28.59 2.49 -12.36
C GLU A 261 -28.34 1.11 -11.75
N GLY A 262 -29.25 0.64 -10.90
CA GLY A 262 -29.10 -0.62 -10.18
C GLY A 262 -28.12 -0.57 -9.00
N SER A 263 -27.50 0.60 -8.76
CA SER A 263 -26.60 0.87 -7.65
C SER A 263 -26.46 2.37 -7.43
N PRO A 264 -26.30 2.85 -6.19
CA PRO A 264 -26.04 4.26 -5.87
C PRO A 264 -24.77 4.81 -6.54
N VAL A 265 -23.82 3.97 -6.90
CA VAL A 265 -22.61 4.41 -7.62
C VAL A 265 -22.94 5.01 -9.00
N GLY A 266 -24.01 4.56 -9.65
CA GLY A 266 -24.42 5.14 -10.94
C GLY A 266 -24.79 6.62 -10.81
N THR A 267 -25.47 7.00 -9.73
CA THR A 267 -25.75 8.40 -9.40
C THR A 267 -24.44 9.18 -9.14
N LEU A 268 -23.47 8.58 -8.43
CA LEU A 268 -22.15 9.18 -8.21
C LEU A 268 -21.38 9.35 -9.53
N ILE A 269 -21.38 8.34 -10.40
CA ILE A 269 -20.67 8.40 -11.70
C ILE A 269 -21.28 9.50 -12.58
N LYS A 270 -22.61 9.62 -12.65
CA LYS A 270 -23.26 10.72 -13.40
C LYS A 270 -22.79 12.08 -12.92
N PHE A 271 -22.77 12.29 -11.61
CA PHE A 271 -22.34 13.52 -11.00
C PHE A 271 -20.86 13.83 -11.29
N VAL A 272 -19.97 12.86 -11.06
CA VAL A 272 -18.53 13.03 -11.28
C VAL A 272 -18.18 13.17 -12.74
N ASN A 273 -18.83 12.42 -13.63
CA ASN A 273 -18.67 12.58 -15.09
C ASN A 273 -18.97 14.02 -15.53
N HIS A 274 -20.03 14.62 -14.98
CA HIS A 274 -20.41 15.99 -15.33
C HIS A 274 -19.40 17.02 -14.79
N VAL A 275 -18.93 16.87 -13.57
CA VAL A 275 -17.86 17.71 -13.00
C VAL A 275 -16.56 17.56 -13.82
N ALA A 276 -16.19 16.34 -14.17
CA ALA A 276 -15.00 16.03 -14.97
C ALA A 276 -15.08 16.64 -16.38
N GLU A 277 -16.26 16.61 -17.00
CA GLU A 277 -16.51 17.23 -18.31
C GLU A 277 -16.29 18.75 -18.31
N ILE A 278 -16.77 19.43 -17.26
CA ILE A 278 -16.62 20.88 -17.12
C ILE A 278 -15.16 21.28 -16.86
N LEU A 279 -14.42 20.48 -16.10
CA LEU A 279 -13.05 20.81 -15.70
C LEU A 279 -11.98 20.36 -16.69
N GLU A 280 -12.26 19.39 -17.56
CA GLU A 280 -11.30 18.82 -18.51
C GLU A 280 -10.64 19.86 -19.44
N PRO A 281 -11.33 20.88 -20.00
CA PRO A 281 -10.68 21.90 -20.85
C PRO A 281 -9.61 22.72 -20.11
N GLU A 282 -9.74 22.89 -18.79
CA GLU A 282 -8.77 23.62 -17.96
C GLU A 282 -7.67 22.70 -17.40
N PHE A 283 -7.99 21.42 -17.19
CA PHE A 283 -7.12 20.42 -16.56
C PHE A 283 -7.11 19.09 -17.34
N PRO A 284 -6.60 19.08 -18.59
CA PRO A 284 -6.70 17.90 -19.48
C PRO A 284 -5.92 16.67 -18.97
N ASP A 285 -4.92 16.87 -18.12
CA ASP A 285 -4.09 15.79 -17.58
C ASP A 285 -4.56 15.29 -16.20
N VAL A 286 -5.65 15.87 -15.68
CA VAL A 286 -6.16 15.49 -14.36
C VAL A 286 -7.16 14.36 -14.49
N MET A 287 -6.98 13.35 -13.65
CA MET A 287 -7.91 12.26 -13.45
C MET A 287 -8.77 12.52 -12.22
N PHE A 288 -10.06 12.27 -12.33
CA PHE A 288 -10.99 12.30 -11.21
C PHE A 288 -11.18 10.87 -10.69
N ASP A 289 -11.08 10.63 -9.39
CA ASP A 289 -11.35 9.31 -8.86
C ASP A 289 -12.58 9.28 -7.96
N ILE A 290 -13.25 8.13 -7.95
CA ILE A 290 -14.36 7.81 -7.06
C ILE A 290 -14.03 6.57 -6.25
N LEU A 291 -14.64 6.44 -5.07
CA LEU A 291 -14.59 5.21 -4.29
C LEU A 291 -15.79 4.31 -4.61
N ALA A 292 -15.52 3.08 -5.01
CA ALA A 292 -16.50 1.99 -4.98
C ALA A 292 -16.40 1.29 -3.61
N TYR A 293 -17.12 1.84 -2.62
CA TYR A 293 -16.99 1.52 -1.20
C TYR A 293 -18.34 1.58 -0.50
N HIS A 294 -18.62 0.69 0.45
CA HIS A 294 -19.91 0.60 1.10
C HIS A 294 -21.06 0.53 0.08
N TYR A 295 -21.99 1.51 0.13
CA TYR A 295 -23.18 1.56 -0.72
C TYR A 295 -22.89 1.80 -2.22
N THR A 296 -21.69 2.29 -2.56
CA THR A 296 -21.25 2.48 -3.94
C THR A 296 -20.37 1.35 -4.48
N ARG A 297 -20.11 0.28 -3.70
CA ARG A 297 -19.23 -0.82 -4.12
C ARG A 297 -19.72 -1.57 -5.37
N PRO A 298 -21.01 -1.89 -5.50
CA PRO A 298 -21.50 -2.59 -6.69
C PRO A 298 -21.50 -1.70 -7.93
N ALA A 299 -21.04 -2.24 -9.06
CA ALA A 299 -20.95 -1.52 -10.33
C ALA A 299 -22.31 -1.04 -10.86
N SER A 300 -22.31 0.10 -11.58
CA SER A 300 -23.48 0.62 -12.29
C SER A 300 -23.85 -0.26 -13.48
N ARG A 301 -25.16 -0.34 -13.80
CA ARG A 301 -25.65 -1.08 -14.96
C ARG A 301 -25.67 -0.28 -16.25
N LYS A 302 -25.78 1.04 -16.17
CA LYS A 302 -26.01 1.91 -17.34
C LYS A 302 -24.89 2.90 -17.56
N THR A 303 -24.56 3.66 -16.52
CA THR A 303 -23.60 4.76 -16.66
C THR A 303 -22.18 4.24 -16.51
N GLN A 304 -21.37 4.49 -17.53
CA GLN A 304 -19.93 4.21 -17.52
C GLN A 304 -19.14 5.45 -17.11
N THR A 305 -17.93 5.24 -16.62
CA THR A 305 -17.00 6.32 -16.31
C THR A 305 -16.47 6.97 -17.59
N ARG A 306 -16.25 8.29 -17.56
CA ARG A 306 -15.49 8.99 -18.60
C ARG A 306 -14.04 8.48 -18.63
N HIS A 307 -13.33 8.75 -19.74
CA HIS A 307 -11.93 8.36 -19.90
C HIS A 307 -11.00 8.94 -18.82
N ASN A 308 -11.35 10.10 -18.26
CA ASN A 308 -10.61 10.78 -17.20
C ASN A 308 -11.22 10.55 -15.80
N VAL A 309 -12.07 9.53 -15.64
CA VAL A 309 -12.63 9.12 -14.34
C VAL A 309 -12.17 7.71 -14.00
N CYS A 310 -11.49 7.58 -12.87
CA CYS A 310 -10.99 6.33 -12.28
C CYS A 310 -11.93 5.83 -11.19
N VAL A 311 -12.08 4.52 -11.07
CA VAL A 311 -12.79 3.89 -9.94
C VAL A 311 -11.76 3.22 -9.04
N ARG A 312 -11.84 3.47 -7.74
CA ARG A 312 -11.05 2.79 -6.72
C ARG A 312 -11.96 1.87 -5.92
N LEU A 313 -11.91 0.57 -6.24
CA LEU A 313 -12.71 -0.47 -5.60
C LEU A 313 -12.06 -0.90 -4.29
N CYS A 314 -12.80 -0.81 -3.17
CA CYS A 314 -12.30 -1.12 -1.84
C CYS A 314 -12.68 -2.55 -1.42
N ALA A 315 -11.67 -3.32 -0.95
CA ALA A 315 -11.81 -4.71 -0.54
C ALA A 315 -12.14 -4.90 0.96
N SER A 316 -12.59 -3.85 1.67
CA SER A 316 -12.70 -3.78 3.14
C SER A 316 -13.55 -4.87 3.81
N SER A 317 -14.51 -5.46 3.11
CA SER A 317 -15.39 -6.50 3.64
C SER A 317 -15.10 -7.90 3.09
N THR A 318 -13.91 -8.10 2.53
CA THR A 318 -13.53 -9.40 1.97
C THR A 318 -12.75 -10.26 2.96
N CYS A 319 -12.69 -11.57 2.71
CA CYS A 319 -11.82 -12.48 3.44
C CYS A 319 -10.39 -12.34 2.92
N PHE A 320 -9.43 -12.21 3.86
CA PHE A 320 -7.99 -12.13 3.58
C PHE A 320 -7.23 -13.42 3.88
N ALA A 321 -7.95 -14.53 4.11
CA ALA A 321 -7.35 -15.86 4.32
C ALA A 321 -7.32 -16.71 3.06
N HIS A 322 -8.19 -16.44 2.10
CA HIS A 322 -8.35 -17.18 0.86
C HIS A 322 -8.18 -16.28 -0.35
N PRO A 323 -7.63 -16.78 -1.46
CA PRO A 323 -7.62 -16.03 -2.72
C PRO A 323 -9.03 -15.57 -3.09
N TYR A 324 -9.18 -14.36 -3.61
CA TYR A 324 -10.47 -13.74 -3.91
C TYR A 324 -11.37 -14.58 -4.79
N ASP A 325 -10.79 -15.27 -5.78
CA ASP A 325 -11.50 -16.13 -6.73
C ASP A 325 -11.83 -17.53 -6.18
N LYS A 326 -11.34 -17.87 -4.98
CA LYS A 326 -11.54 -19.19 -4.35
C LYS A 326 -12.30 -19.13 -3.04
N CYS A 327 -12.48 -17.94 -2.48
CA CYS A 327 -13.20 -17.78 -1.21
C CYS A 327 -14.69 -18.08 -1.38
N ASP A 328 -15.23 -18.95 -0.55
CA ASP A 328 -16.65 -19.34 -0.55
C ASP A 328 -17.49 -18.57 0.46
N ASP A 329 -16.88 -17.71 1.30
CA ASP A 329 -17.61 -16.92 2.28
C ASP A 329 -18.49 -15.87 1.64
N ARG A 330 -19.78 -15.91 2.01
CA ARG A 330 -20.81 -14.95 1.61
C ARG A 330 -21.40 -14.17 2.78
N SER A 331 -20.88 -14.36 3.99
CA SER A 331 -21.41 -13.75 5.21
C SER A 331 -21.36 -12.22 5.18
N ARG A 332 -20.38 -11.66 4.45
CA ARG A 332 -20.18 -10.22 4.28
C ARG A 332 -20.52 -9.73 2.86
N ALA A 333 -21.39 -10.45 2.15
CA ALA A 333 -21.86 -10.01 0.84
C ALA A 333 -22.69 -8.71 0.96
N VAL A 334 -22.44 -7.77 0.05
CA VAL A 334 -23.17 -6.52 -0.02
C VAL A 334 -24.50 -6.74 -0.75
N LYS A 335 -25.60 -6.27 -0.17
CA LYS A 335 -26.94 -6.34 -0.76
C LYS A 335 -27.17 -5.10 -1.63
N HIS A 336 -27.52 -5.34 -2.87
CA HIS A 336 -27.88 -4.29 -3.83
C HIS A 336 -29.35 -3.85 -3.68
N PRO A 337 -29.73 -2.66 -4.17
CA PRO A 337 -31.12 -2.21 -4.20
C PRO A 337 -32.07 -3.16 -4.95
N ASN A 338 -31.57 -3.91 -5.94
CA ASN A 338 -32.32 -4.90 -6.70
C ASN A 338 -32.44 -6.28 -6.03
N GLY A 339 -31.94 -6.42 -4.79
CA GLY A 339 -31.94 -7.65 -4.02
C GLY A 339 -30.80 -8.63 -4.31
N LYS A 340 -29.98 -8.42 -5.35
CA LYS A 340 -28.75 -9.21 -5.59
C LYS A 340 -27.75 -8.96 -4.46
N THR A 341 -26.98 -9.97 -4.12
CA THR A 341 -25.84 -9.84 -3.21
C THR A 341 -24.54 -10.16 -3.94
N THR A 342 -23.48 -9.41 -3.66
CA THR A 342 -22.14 -9.63 -4.24
C THR A 342 -21.07 -9.63 -3.16
N VAL A 343 -20.01 -10.39 -3.38
CA VAL A 343 -18.74 -10.28 -2.66
C VAL A 343 -17.74 -9.56 -3.55
N PHE A 344 -16.55 -9.28 -3.02
CA PHE A 344 -15.54 -8.47 -3.69
C PHE A 344 -15.19 -8.97 -5.11
N ILE A 345 -15.00 -10.27 -5.29
CA ILE A 345 -14.65 -10.83 -6.61
C ILE A 345 -15.76 -10.62 -7.65
N ASP A 346 -17.03 -10.72 -7.24
CA ASP A 346 -18.16 -10.46 -8.14
C ASP A 346 -18.14 -8.98 -8.60
N ASP A 347 -17.88 -8.06 -7.67
CA ASP A 347 -17.79 -6.63 -7.97
C ASP A 347 -16.56 -6.31 -8.83
N LEU A 348 -15.41 -6.90 -8.54
CA LEU A 348 -14.18 -6.75 -9.35
C LEU A 348 -14.42 -7.16 -10.80
N ILE A 349 -15.07 -8.31 -11.02
CA ILE A 349 -15.41 -8.80 -12.37
C ILE A 349 -16.38 -7.86 -13.08
N GLU A 350 -17.38 -7.32 -12.36
CA GLU A 350 -18.33 -6.38 -12.96
C GLU A 350 -17.68 -5.03 -13.28
N TRP A 351 -16.90 -4.47 -12.37
CA TRP A 351 -16.16 -3.22 -12.59
C TRP A 351 -15.16 -3.31 -13.74
N SER A 352 -14.46 -4.42 -13.89
CA SER A 352 -13.51 -4.63 -14.98
C SER A 352 -14.12 -4.54 -16.39
N LYS A 353 -15.45 -4.64 -16.50
CA LYS A 353 -16.21 -4.57 -17.76
C LYS A 353 -16.73 -3.17 -18.08
N VAL A 354 -16.92 -2.34 -17.07
CA VAL A 354 -17.63 -1.06 -17.21
C VAL A 354 -16.77 0.16 -16.86
N CYS A 355 -15.56 -0.05 -16.36
CA CYS A 355 -14.64 1.00 -15.98
C CYS A 355 -13.42 1.03 -16.89
N ASN A 356 -13.06 2.21 -17.41
CA ASN A 356 -11.90 2.38 -18.28
C ASN A 356 -10.57 2.30 -17.50
N ARG A 357 -10.56 2.72 -16.23
CA ARG A 357 -9.40 2.70 -15.35
C ARG A 357 -9.84 2.29 -13.94
N LEU A 358 -9.50 1.08 -13.57
CA LEU A 358 -9.85 0.47 -12.29
C LEU A 358 -8.63 0.38 -11.40
N TYR A 359 -8.71 0.96 -10.21
CA TYR A 359 -7.77 0.78 -9.11
C TYR A 359 -8.41 -0.05 -8.01
N VAL A 360 -7.61 -0.69 -7.20
CA VAL A 360 -8.05 -1.41 -6.00
C VAL A 360 -7.41 -0.81 -4.77
N TRP A 361 -8.21 -0.63 -3.74
CA TRP A 361 -7.80 -0.36 -2.38
C TRP A 361 -7.91 -1.65 -1.60
N ASP A 362 -6.78 -2.30 -1.42
CA ASP A 362 -6.65 -3.58 -0.70
C ASP A 362 -6.13 -3.37 0.72
N TYR A 363 -6.11 -4.43 1.51
CA TYR A 363 -5.79 -4.37 2.94
C TYR A 363 -4.87 -5.53 3.32
N THR A 364 -3.85 -5.27 4.13
CA THR A 364 -2.80 -6.25 4.41
C THR A 364 -2.61 -6.58 5.89
N SER A 365 -3.34 -5.90 6.79
CA SER A 365 -3.25 -6.08 8.24
C SER A 365 -4.62 -6.00 8.92
N ASN A 366 -4.67 -6.35 10.20
CA ASN A 366 -5.84 -6.08 11.04
C ASN A 366 -5.74 -4.67 11.63
N PHE A 367 -6.77 -3.84 11.49
CA PHE A 367 -6.74 -2.42 11.84
C PHE A 367 -6.98 -2.12 13.33
N PRO A 368 -7.92 -2.79 14.00
CA PRO A 368 -8.06 -2.70 15.46
C PRO A 368 -6.85 -3.21 16.23
N LEU A 369 -6.09 -4.19 15.68
CA LEU A 369 -5.05 -4.93 16.37
C LEU A 369 -3.83 -5.11 15.46
N TYR A 370 -3.13 -4.02 15.11
CA TYR A 370 -1.95 -4.05 14.24
C TYR A 370 -0.89 -5.11 14.59
N PRO A 371 -0.61 -5.39 15.89
CA PRO A 371 0.36 -6.42 16.24
C PRO A 371 -0.16 -7.85 16.13
N MET A 372 -1.49 -8.05 15.96
CA MET A 372 -2.04 -9.41 15.87
C MET A 372 -1.50 -10.11 14.62
N PRO A 373 -0.95 -11.34 14.74
CA PRO A 373 -0.53 -12.11 13.58
C PRO A 373 -1.66 -12.26 12.57
N PHE A 374 -1.46 -11.76 11.35
CA PHE A 374 -2.43 -11.78 10.28
C PHE A 374 -1.99 -12.76 9.20
N ALA A 375 -2.63 -13.94 9.16
CA ALA A 375 -2.19 -15.10 8.41
C ALA A 375 -2.55 -15.04 6.91
N ASN A 376 -2.28 -13.91 6.24
CA ASN A 376 -2.61 -13.66 4.83
C ASN A 376 -1.44 -13.88 3.86
N TRP A 377 -0.36 -14.51 4.27
CA TRP A 377 0.89 -14.61 3.52
C TRP A 377 0.75 -15.30 2.17
N ARG A 378 -0.08 -16.34 2.09
CA ARG A 378 -0.26 -17.17 0.87
C ARG A 378 -1.29 -16.60 -0.10
N VAL A 379 -1.99 -15.52 0.29
CA VAL A 379 -2.99 -14.89 -0.60
C VAL A 379 -2.49 -13.61 -1.26
N LEU A 380 -1.38 -13.03 -0.81
CA LEU A 380 -0.84 -11.80 -1.38
C LEU A 380 -0.62 -11.91 -2.90
N GLN A 381 0.10 -12.94 -3.35
CA GLN A 381 0.37 -13.14 -4.78
C GLN A 381 -0.90 -13.49 -5.58
N PRO A 382 -1.70 -14.51 -5.23
CA PRO A 382 -2.89 -14.83 -6.03
C PRO A 382 -3.94 -13.73 -6.06
N ASN A 383 -4.02 -12.87 -5.04
CA ASN A 383 -4.90 -11.72 -5.07
C ASN A 383 -4.44 -10.67 -6.08
N LEU A 384 -3.17 -10.30 -6.09
CA LEU A 384 -2.60 -9.37 -7.08
C LEU A 384 -2.65 -9.95 -8.51
N GLN A 385 -2.44 -11.27 -8.69
CA GLN A 385 -2.64 -11.93 -9.97
C GLN A 385 -4.12 -11.85 -10.43
N THR A 386 -5.07 -12.03 -9.51
CA THR A 386 -6.50 -11.88 -9.80
C THR A 386 -6.84 -10.45 -10.21
N MET A 387 -6.29 -9.44 -9.53
CA MET A 387 -6.44 -8.04 -9.91
C MET A 387 -5.88 -7.76 -11.30
N ALA A 388 -4.67 -8.23 -11.60
CA ALA A 388 -4.05 -8.07 -12.93
C ALA A 388 -4.88 -8.74 -14.04
N LYS A 389 -5.38 -9.94 -13.80
CA LYS A 389 -6.27 -10.68 -14.71
C LYS A 389 -7.56 -9.91 -15.03
N HIS A 390 -8.08 -9.15 -14.07
CA HIS A 390 -9.27 -8.32 -14.22
C HIS A 390 -8.98 -6.86 -14.57
N ASN A 391 -7.83 -6.60 -15.22
CA ASN A 391 -7.46 -5.32 -15.79
C ASN A 391 -7.36 -4.16 -14.78
N VAL A 392 -7.08 -4.46 -13.51
CA VAL A 392 -6.73 -3.44 -12.51
C VAL A 392 -5.44 -2.74 -12.96
N LYS A 393 -5.43 -1.41 -12.91
CA LYS A 393 -4.30 -0.58 -13.33
C LYS A 393 -3.50 -0.03 -12.17
N GLY A 394 -4.09 0.01 -10.98
CA GLY A 394 -3.41 0.51 -9.80
C GLY A 394 -3.86 -0.18 -8.54
N VAL A 395 -2.95 -0.28 -7.59
CA VAL A 395 -3.20 -0.89 -6.28
C VAL A 395 -2.68 -0.01 -5.16
N PHE A 396 -3.45 0.07 -4.09
CA PHE A 396 -3.03 0.59 -2.80
C PHE A 396 -3.21 -0.52 -1.77
N GLU A 397 -2.08 -1.01 -1.27
CA GLU A 397 -2.01 -2.04 -0.23
C GLU A 397 -1.98 -1.36 1.14
N GLU A 398 -3.16 -1.09 1.69
CA GLU A 398 -3.28 -0.44 2.99
C GLU A 398 -2.78 -1.34 4.11
N ALA A 399 -1.98 -0.75 4.97
CA ALA A 399 -1.23 -1.46 5.99
C ALA A 399 -1.42 -0.83 7.38
N ASN A 400 -0.53 -1.17 8.29
CA ASN A 400 -0.42 -0.40 9.50
C ASN A 400 0.37 0.88 9.21
N CYS A 401 -0.28 2.02 9.27
CA CYS A 401 0.31 3.35 9.07
C CYS A 401 1.24 3.78 10.24
N ALA A 402 1.91 2.83 10.88
CA ALA A 402 2.83 3.11 11.98
C ALA A 402 4.10 3.79 11.45
N ALA A 403 4.34 5.01 11.90
CA ALA A 403 5.37 5.90 11.39
C ALA A 403 6.79 5.30 11.33
N ASN A 404 7.15 4.39 12.24
CA ASN A 404 8.51 3.85 12.37
C ASN A 404 8.58 2.32 12.26
N GLY A 405 7.63 1.74 11.56
CA GLY A 405 7.53 0.29 11.41
C GLY A 405 6.45 -0.30 12.32
N GLY A 406 6.11 -1.53 12.06
CA GLY A 406 5.14 -2.30 12.80
C GLY A 406 5.74 -3.63 13.24
N VAL A 407 4.90 -4.46 13.81
CA VAL A 407 5.19 -5.86 14.14
C VAL A 407 4.51 -6.78 13.14
N ASP A 408 4.51 -8.07 13.36
CA ASP A 408 3.96 -9.07 12.43
C ASP A 408 4.70 -9.13 11.09
N PHE A 409 6.05 -9.11 11.15
CA PHE A 409 6.93 -9.23 9.98
C PHE A 409 6.66 -8.16 8.90
N ASN A 410 6.36 -6.95 9.30
CA ASN A 410 6.05 -5.87 8.37
C ASN A 410 7.13 -5.63 7.33
N GLU A 411 8.40 -5.77 7.68
CA GLU A 411 9.53 -5.61 6.76
C GLU A 411 9.46 -6.64 5.63
N LEU A 412 9.22 -7.90 5.97
CA LEU A 412 9.04 -8.96 4.97
C LEU A 412 7.81 -8.70 4.11
N ARG A 413 6.66 -8.36 4.73
CA ARG A 413 5.41 -8.11 4.00
C ARG A 413 5.57 -6.94 3.04
N THR A 414 6.16 -5.84 3.47
CA THR A 414 6.46 -4.69 2.61
C THR A 414 7.32 -5.08 1.42
N TYR A 415 8.42 -5.80 1.66
CA TYR A 415 9.32 -6.23 0.60
C TYR A 415 8.62 -7.10 -0.45
N LEU A 416 7.85 -8.10 -0.01
CA LEU A 416 7.11 -9.00 -0.90
C LEU A 416 6.02 -8.26 -1.68
N LEU A 417 5.24 -7.40 -1.04
CA LEU A 417 4.22 -6.59 -1.70
C LEU A 417 4.81 -5.68 -2.78
N CYS A 418 5.94 -5.03 -2.50
CA CYS A 418 6.62 -4.19 -3.49
C CYS A 418 7.04 -4.99 -4.74
N LYS A 419 7.55 -6.22 -4.58
CA LYS A 419 7.89 -7.10 -5.70
C LYS A 419 6.63 -7.51 -6.48
N LEU A 420 5.57 -7.88 -5.78
CA LEU A 420 4.28 -8.29 -6.37
C LEU A 420 3.55 -7.13 -7.06
N MET A 421 3.59 -5.92 -6.53
CA MET A 421 3.00 -4.74 -7.18
C MET A 421 3.72 -4.38 -8.48
N TRP A 422 5.01 -4.70 -8.60
CA TRP A 422 5.74 -4.54 -9.86
C TRP A 422 5.39 -5.66 -10.85
N ASN A 423 5.51 -6.91 -10.41
CA ASN A 423 5.22 -8.09 -11.20
C ASN A 423 4.55 -9.18 -10.33
N PRO A 424 3.21 -9.36 -10.40
CA PRO A 424 2.51 -10.37 -9.61
C PRO A 424 2.88 -11.81 -9.98
N ASP A 425 3.56 -12.05 -11.13
CA ASP A 425 4.01 -13.36 -11.57
C ASP A 425 5.48 -13.66 -11.21
N CYS A 426 6.11 -12.82 -10.36
CA CYS A 426 7.46 -13.07 -9.89
C CYS A 426 7.54 -14.33 -9.00
N ASP A 427 8.75 -14.91 -8.88
CA ASP A 427 9.01 -16.00 -7.93
C ASP A 427 9.06 -15.47 -6.49
N ILE A 428 7.88 -15.33 -5.89
CA ILE A 428 7.72 -14.75 -4.55
C ILE A 428 8.35 -15.63 -3.47
N ASP A 429 8.40 -16.94 -3.66
CA ASP A 429 8.99 -17.87 -2.70
C ASP A 429 10.52 -17.72 -2.68
N ALA A 430 11.15 -17.49 -3.85
CA ALA A 430 12.58 -17.17 -3.91
C ALA A 430 12.90 -15.83 -3.19
N TYR A 431 12.09 -14.78 -3.41
CA TYR A 431 12.24 -13.50 -2.70
C TYR A 431 12.04 -13.64 -1.19
N ARG A 432 11.02 -14.39 -0.77
CA ARG A 432 10.77 -14.68 0.66
C ARG A 432 11.95 -15.41 1.29
N LYS A 433 12.42 -16.46 0.65
CA LYS A 433 13.57 -17.25 1.12
C LYS A 433 14.82 -16.38 1.26
N GLU A 434 15.16 -15.62 0.21
CA GLU A 434 16.36 -14.75 0.23
C GLU A 434 16.26 -13.68 1.34
N PHE A 435 15.07 -13.06 1.52
CA PHE A 435 14.84 -12.12 2.61
C PHE A 435 15.05 -12.79 3.98
N MET A 436 14.39 -13.92 4.22
CA MET A 436 14.43 -14.62 5.51
C MET A 436 15.86 -15.03 5.86
N GLU A 437 16.60 -15.64 4.92
CA GLU A 437 17.98 -16.08 5.13
C GLU A 437 18.93 -14.90 5.40
N TYR A 438 18.80 -13.79 4.69
CA TYR A 438 19.69 -12.65 4.87
C TYR A 438 19.34 -11.81 6.10
N TYR A 439 18.07 -11.52 6.30
CA TYR A 439 17.57 -10.63 7.33
C TYR A 439 17.60 -11.27 8.72
N TYR A 440 17.19 -12.56 8.83
CA TYR A 440 17.12 -13.30 10.08
C TYR A 440 18.25 -14.32 10.29
N GLY A 441 19.03 -14.66 9.26
CA GLY A 441 20.13 -15.61 9.33
C GLY A 441 19.68 -16.99 9.84
N GLU A 442 20.41 -17.54 10.79
CA GLU A 442 20.15 -18.88 11.37
C GLU A 442 18.78 -18.97 12.10
N ALA A 443 18.12 -17.86 12.39
CA ALA A 443 16.77 -17.85 12.94
C ALA A 443 15.70 -18.13 11.87
N ALA A 444 16.00 -17.91 10.59
CA ALA A 444 15.05 -18.01 9.49
C ALA A 444 14.23 -19.31 9.44
N PRO A 445 14.81 -20.51 9.58
CA PRO A 445 14.02 -21.76 9.52
C PRO A 445 12.95 -21.87 10.62
N HIS A 446 13.21 -21.31 11.80
CA HIS A 446 12.26 -21.33 12.92
C HIS A 446 11.10 -20.35 12.68
N LEU A 447 11.42 -19.15 12.21
CA LEU A 447 10.43 -18.11 11.89
C LEU A 447 9.59 -18.48 10.66
N ASP A 448 10.22 -19.10 9.64
CA ASP A 448 9.49 -19.58 8.47
C ASP A 448 8.52 -20.71 8.84
N LYS A 449 8.94 -21.61 9.74
CA LYS A 449 8.04 -22.64 10.28
C LYS A 449 6.85 -22.02 11.01
N TYR A 450 7.07 -20.98 11.81
CA TYR A 450 5.99 -20.24 12.49
C TYR A 450 5.00 -19.65 11.48
N LEU A 451 5.46 -18.94 10.46
CA LEU A 451 4.60 -18.35 9.43
C LEU A 451 3.81 -19.41 8.65
N ASN A 452 4.46 -20.53 8.32
CA ASN A 452 3.79 -21.65 7.65
C ASN A 452 2.73 -22.31 8.53
N MET A 453 2.96 -22.44 9.84
CA MET A 453 1.95 -22.98 10.77
C MET A 453 0.69 -22.11 10.82
N LEU A 454 0.85 -20.76 10.82
CA LEU A 454 -0.30 -19.84 10.76
C LEU A 454 -1.12 -20.07 9.48
N CYS A 455 -0.46 -20.11 8.33
CA CYS A 455 -1.12 -20.32 7.04
C CYS A 455 -1.76 -21.71 6.93
N ASP A 456 -1.06 -22.75 7.37
CA ASP A 456 -1.58 -24.12 7.38
C ASP A 456 -2.86 -24.26 8.21
N PHE A 457 -2.92 -23.60 9.36
CA PHE A 457 -4.12 -23.59 10.21
C PHE A 457 -5.31 -22.97 9.47
N VAL A 458 -5.08 -21.79 8.89
CA VAL A 458 -6.10 -21.04 8.16
C VAL A 458 -6.64 -21.83 6.97
N GLU A 459 -5.75 -22.40 6.14
CA GLU A 459 -6.14 -23.16 4.95
C GLU A 459 -6.86 -24.48 5.30
N LYS A 460 -6.31 -25.27 6.23
CA LYS A 460 -6.88 -26.58 6.61
C LYS A 460 -8.22 -26.44 7.35
N GLY A 461 -8.38 -25.37 8.10
CA GLY A 461 -9.60 -25.07 8.87
C GLY A 461 -10.66 -24.30 8.09
N ASN A 462 -10.39 -23.90 6.85
CA ASN A 462 -11.22 -22.94 6.11
C ASN A 462 -11.56 -21.70 6.95
N TYR A 463 -10.55 -21.14 7.63
CA TYR A 463 -10.72 -20.02 8.54
C TYR A 463 -10.74 -18.71 7.77
N HIS A 464 -11.75 -17.87 8.01
CA HIS A 464 -11.87 -16.57 7.34
C HIS A 464 -11.26 -15.46 8.19
N LEU A 465 -10.50 -14.56 7.56
CA LEU A 465 -9.86 -13.40 8.19
C LEU A 465 -10.45 -12.10 7.66
N TYR A 466 -10.76 -11.19 8.55
CA TYR A 466 -11.24 -9.86 8.20
C TYR A 466 -10.45 -8.78 8.91
N ILE A 467 -10.31 -7.63 8.27
CA ILE A 467 -9.47 -6.52 8.76
C ILE A 467 -9.97 -5.85 10.04
N GLN A 468 -11.23 -6.09 10.40
CA GLN A 468 -11.87 -5.48 11.59
C GLN A 468 -12.16 -6.50 12.70
N ASP A 469 -11.67 -7.72 12.57
CA ASP A 469 -11.90 -8.75 13.60
C ASP A 469 -11.08 -8.47 14.86
N ILE A 470 -11.77 -8.52 16.01
CA ILE A 470 -11.19 -8.29 17.33
C ILE A 470 -11.25 -9.54 18.23
N LYS A 471 -11.92 -10.60 17.76
CA LYS A 471 -11.94 -11.87 18.47
C LYS A 471 -10.58 -12.54 18.35
N ARG A 472 -10.17 -13.25 19.43
CA ARG A 472 -8.97 -14.09 19.38
C ARG A 472 -9.16 -15.18 18.34
N PRO A 473 -8.35 -15.23 17.29
CA PRO A 473 -8.43 -16.30 16.31
C PRO A 473 -8.01 -17.65 16.92
N ASP A 474 -8.63 -18.75 16.46
CA ASP A 474 -8.31 -20.08 16.97
C ASP A 474 -6.84 -20.50 16.69
N TYR A 475 -6.24 -19.98 15.62
CA TYR A 475 -4.80 -20.18 15.34
C TYR A 475 -3.88 -19.42 16.32
N LEU A 476 -4.43 -18.66 17.25
CA LEU A 476 -3.73 -18.00 18.35
C LEU A 476 -4.19 -18.55 19.71
N SER A 477 -4.67 -19.82 19.77
CA SER A 477 -5.02 -20.49 20.99
C SER A 477 -3.81 -20.60 21.94
N GLU A 478 -4.05 -20.81 23.24
CA GLU A 478 -2.98 -20.93 24.23
C GLU A 478 -2.01 -22.07 23.93
N GLU A 479 -2.53 -23.21 23.44
CA GLU A 479 -1.72 -24.36 23.05
C GLU A 479 -0.78 -24.02 21.88
N LEU A 480 -1.29 -23.32 20.86
CA LEU A 480 -0.48 -22.90 19.74
C LEU A 480 0.52 -21.80 20.12
N LEU A 481 0.16 -20.89 21.02
CA LEU A 481 1.10 -19.88 21.54
C LEU A 481 2.29 -20.49 22.27
N ILE A 482 2.12 -21.62 22.97
CA ILE A 482 3.24 -22.36 23.57
C ILE A 482 4.20 -22.83 22.47
N THR A 483 3.65 -23.42 21.40
CA THR A 483 4.44 -23.89 20.25
C THR A 483 5.14 -22.72 19.53
N TYR A 484 4.45 -21.62 19.34
CA TYR A 484 5.04 -20.43 18.69
C TYR A 484 6.15 -19.83 19.54
N ASN A 485 5.96 -19.73 20.86
CA ASN A 485 7.02 -19.27 21.76
C ASN A 485 8.26 -20.18 21.71
N ASP A 486 8.11 -21.50 21.68
CA ASP A 486 9.23 -22.44 21.52
C ASP A 486 9.99 -22.20 20.20
N LEU A 487 9.29 -21.88 19.11
CA LEU A 487 9.93 -21.52 17.84
C LEU A 487 10.71 -20.20 17.95
N PHE A 488 10.16 -19.19 18.60
CA PHE A 488 10.87 -17.93 18.85
C PHE A 488 12.05 -18.09 19.81
N ASP A 489 11.95 -18.93 20.85
CA ASP A 489 13.08 -19.26 21.75
C ASP A 489 14.23 -19.91 20.97
N LYS A 490 13.93 -20.83 20.05
CA LYS A 490 14.91 -21.44 19.15
C LYS A 490 15.51 -20.42 18.19
N ALA A 491 14.69 -19.53 17.62
CA ALA A 491 15.13 -18.46 16.73
C ALA A 491 16.08 -17.49 17.44
N GLU A 492 15.73 -17.00 18.61
CA GLU A 492 16.59 -16.12 19.43
C GLU A 492 17.91 -16.80 19.81
N LYS A 493 17.85 -18.06 20.22
CA LYS A 493 19.04 -18.86 20.54
C LYS A 493 19.96 -19.03 19.33
N ALA A 494 19.41 -19.27 18.15
CA ALA A 494 20.20 -19.46 16.92
C ALA A 494 21.02 -18.23 16.56
N VAL A 495 20.56 -17.03 16.90
CA VAL A 495 21.23 -15.75 16.58
C VAL A 495 21.73 -15.00 17.82
N ALA A 496 21.87 -15.67 18.99
CA ALA A 496 22.26 -15.02 20.25
C ALA A 496 23.60 -14.27 20.18
N GLY A 497 24.52 -14.67 19.28
CA GLY A 497 25.80 -14.01 19.03
C GLY A 497 25.74 -12.84 18.04
N ASP A 498 24.60 -12.60 17.39
CA ASP A 498 24.38 -11.53 16.40
C ASP A 498 23.31 -10.56 16.92
N GLY A 499 23.75 -9.47 17.55
CA GLY A 499 22.86 -8.51 18.18
C GLY A 499 21.85 -7.87 17.24
N ILE A 500 22.17 -7.70 15.94
CA ILE A 500 21.27 -7.14 14.94
C ILE A 500 20.14 -8.14 14.65
N ARG A 501 20.49 -9.38 14.33
CA ARG A 501 19.50 -10.43 14.03
C ARG A 501 18.67 -10.79 15.24
N LEU A 502 19.28 -10.83 16.43
CA LEU A 502 18.55 -11.05 17.68
C LEU A 502 17.48 -9.96 17.89
N SER A 503 17.84 -8.69 17.72
CA SER A 503 16.88 -7.57 17.81
C SER A 503 15.73 -7.70 16.82
N ARG A 504 15.99 -8.14 15.58
CA ARG A 504 14.96 -8.38 14.55
C ARG A 504 14.00 -9.52 14.93
N VAL A 505 14.54 -10.61 15.49
CA VAL A 505 13.73 -11.73 16.00
C VAL A 505 12.86 -11.29 17.19
N GLN A 506 13.44 -10.53 18.12
CA GLN A 506 12.70 -9.97 19.26
C GLN A 506 11.58 -9.03 18.83
N LYS A 507 11.82 -8.19 17.81
CA LYS A 507 10.79 -7.35 17.19
C LYS A 507 9.64 -8.20 16.61
N ALA A 508 9.95 -9.24 15.84
CA ALA A 508 8.95 -10.13 15.27
C ALA A 508 8.14 -10.86 16.38
N ARG A 509 8.79 -11.22 17.50
CA ARG A 509 8.14 -11.86 18.64
C ARG A 509 7.11 -10.97 19.35
N LEU A 510 7.20 -9.63 19.20
CA LEU A 510 6.25 -8.71 19.82
C LEU A 510 4.80 -9.00 19.42
N SER A 511 4.56 -9.55 18.22
CA SER A 511 3.22 -9.93 17.78
C SER A 511 2.58 -11.00 18.65
N ILE A 512 3.28 -12.07 18.98
CA ILE A 512 2.73 -13.11 19.88
C ILE A 512 2.71 -12.69 21.35
N ARG A 513 3.63 -11.83 21.77
CA ARG A 513 3.59 -11.21 23.11
C ARG A 513 2.40 -10.27 23.27
N PHE A 514 2.04 -9.53 22.21
CA PHE A 514 0.81 -8.74 22.18
C PHE A 514 -0.42 -9.61 22.41
N VAL A 515 -0.51 -10.75 21.72
CA VAL A 515 -1.63 -11.71 21.88
C VAL A 515 -1.78 -12.13 23.34
N ASP A 516 -0.68 -12.55 23.99
CA ASP A 516 -0.70 -12.93 25.41
C ASP A 516 -1.17 -11.79 26.32
N ILE A 517 -0.60 -10.60 26.16
CA ILE A 517 -0.92 -9.44 27.01
C ILE A 517 -2.35 -8.97 26.75
N PHE A 518 -2.77 -8.83 25.48
CA PHE A 518 -4.07 -8.27 25.16
C PHE A 518 -5.22 -9.14 25.66
N TRP A 519 -5.19 -10.45 25.41
CA TRP A 519 -6.26 -11.36 25.84
C TRP A 519 -6.13 -11.81 27.30
N ASN A 520 -4.92 -12.11 27.77
CA ASN A 520 -4.72 -12.71 29.08
C ASN A 520 -4.52 -11.69 30.21
N GLU A 521 -4.14 -10.44 29.90
CA GLU A 521 -3.98 -9.41 30.93
C GLU A 521 -5.04 -8.32 30.80
N ILE A 522 -5.24 -7.78 29.56
CA ILE A 522 -6.11 -6.63 29.37
C ILE A 522 -7.58 -7.04 29.34
N LEU A 523 -7.99 -7.91 28.43
CA LEU A 523 -9.40 -8.33 28.31
C LEU A 523 -9.87 -9.20 29.48
N SER A 524 -8.96 -9.95 30.10
CA SER A 524 -9.28 -10.73 31.32
C SER A 524 -9.41 -9.86 32.59
N GLY A 525 -8.90 -8.63 32.56
CA GLY A 525 -8.90 -7.73 33.72
C GLY A 525 -7.79 -7.99 34.74
N ASN A 526 -6.76 -8.78 34.42
CA ASN A 526 -5.65 -9.08 35.34
C ASN A 526 -4.68 -7.91 35.51
N TYR A 527 -4.45 -7.14 34.43
CA TYR A 527 -3.61 -5.93 34.37
C TYR A 527 -2.25 -6.07 35.05
N ASN A 528 -1.47 -7.08 34.67
CA ASN A 528 -0.13 -7.26 35.19
C ASN A 528 0.79 -6.09 34.76
N ALA A 529 0.96 -5.13 35.65
CA ALA A 529 1.70 -3.89 35.36
C ALA A 529 3.16 -4.15 34.93
N GLN A 530 3.81 -5.20 35.47
CA GLN A 530 5.19 -5.52 35.10
C GLN A 530 5.27 -6.03 33.66
N LYS A 531 4.39 -6.94 33.25
CA LYS A 531 4.32 -7.43 31.85
C LYS A 531 3.98 -6.30 30.88
N ILE A 532 2.99 -5.46 31.23
CA ILE A 532 2.58 -4.31 30.40
C ILE A 532 3.75 -3.33 30.26
N ASN A 533 4.40 -2.93 31.34
CA ASN A 533 5.54 -2.01 31.30
C ASN A 533 6.68 -2.55 30.42
N GLN A 534 7.03 -3.84 30.59
CA GLN A 534 8.09 -4.45 29.80
C GLN A 534 7.74 -4.45 28.31
N PHE A 535 6.50 -4.81 27.97
CA PHE A 535 6.04 -4.83 26.57
C PHE A 535 6.15 -3.44 25.93
N PHE A 536 5.67 -2.39 26.61
CA PHE A 536 5.78 -1.01 26.06
C PHE A 536 7.21 -0.48 26.03
N THR A 537 8.07 -0.94 26.93
CA THR A 537 9.52 -0.67 26.88
C THR A 537 10.11 -1.23 25.60
N ASP A 538 9.78 -2.48 25.27
CA ASP A 538 10.28 -3.16 24.09
C ASP A 538 9.68 -2.55 22.79
N LEU A 539 8.39 -2.18 22.79
CA LEU A 539 7.79 -1.44 21.68
C LEU A 539 8.55 -0.14 21.36
N ARG A 540 8.88 0.64 22.40
CA ARG A 540 9.65 1.89 22.25
C ARG A 540 11.07 1.63 21.74
N ALA A 541 11.73 0.57 22.25
CA ALA A 541 13.06 0.18 21.79
C ALA A 541 13.10 -0.17 20.29
N HIS A 542 12.00 -0.67 19.75
CA HIS A 542 11.84 -0.98 18.34
C HIS A 542 11.11 0.12 17.52
N ASN A 543 10.92 1.31 18.11
CA ASN A 543 10.24 2.45 17.48
C ASN A 543 8.81 2.14 16.99
N ILE A 544 8.11 1.22 17.64
CA ILE A 544 6.70 0.96 17.33
C ILE A 544 5.86 2.09 17.92
N SER A 545 5.08 2.76 17.08
CA SER A 545 4.34 3.98 17.47
C SER A 545 2.83 3.76 17.64
N ARG A 546 2.27 2.65 17.12
CA ARG A 546 0.84 2.36 17.14
C ARG A 546 0.58 0.87 17.34
N LEU A 547 -0.53 0.56 18.02
CA LEU A 547 -1.09 -0.79 18.15
C LEU A 547 -2.43 -0.93 17.42
N ASP A 548 -2.98 0.17 16.95
CA ASP A 548 -4.22 0.28 16.18
C ASP A 548 -4.16 1.52 15.26
N GLU A 549 -5.16 1.64 14.38
CA GLU A 549 -5.25 2.74 13.41
C GLU A 549 -5.44 4.12 14.06
N TRP A 550 -6.06 4.18 15.25
CA TRP A 550 -6.58 5.44 15.81
C TRP A 550 -5.77 6.02 16.97
N SER A 551 -4.87 5.20 17.57
CA SER A 551 -4.18 5.58 18.79
C SER A 551 -2.67 5.43 18.69
N ASN A 552 -1.93 6.35 19.31
CA ASN A 552 -0.50 6.14 19.53
C ASN A 552 -0.26 5.27 20.78
N ILE A 553 0.92 4.65 20.87
CA ILE A 553 1.25 3.72 21.97
C ILE A 553 1.18 4.37 23.34
N GLU A 554 1.44 5.67 23.49
CA GLU A 554 1.43 6.33 24.79
C GLU A 554 0.01 6.51 25.34
N ARG A 555 -0.96 6.71 24.47
CA ARG A 555 -2.38 6.72 24.84
C ARG A 555 -2.82 5.31 25.26
N THR A 556 -2.45 4.30 24.48
CA THR A 556 -2.76 2.90 24.79
C THR A 556 -2.10 2.46 26.08
N TYR A 557 -0.82 2.77 26.29
CA TYR A 557 -0.09 2.49 27.52
C TYR A 557 -0.79 3.06 28.76
N ARG A 558 -1.15 4.34 28.73
CA ARG A 558 -1.86 4.97 29.86
C ARG A 558 -3.20 4.30 30.13
N ALA A 559 -3.97 4.00 29.09
CA ALA A 559 -5.26 3.34 29.24
C ALA A 559 -5.12 1.96 29.90
N TRP A 560 -4.15 1.16 29.48
CA TRP A 560 -3.89 -0.16 30.05
C TRP A 560 -3.37 -0.11 31.49
N MET A 561 -2.50 0.85 31.81
CA MET A 561 -1.99 1.05 33.18
C MET A 561 -3.06 1.57 34.16
N GLU A 562 -4.09 2.25 33.66
CA GLU A 562 -5.23 2.72 34.45
C GLU A 562 -6.36 1.67 34.55
N GLY A 563 -6.17 0.47 34.01
CA GLY A 563 -7.21 -0.57 33.96
C GLY A 563 -8.39 -0.20 33.04
N LYS A 564 -8.16 0.67 32.06
CA LYS A 564 -9.15 1.12 31.06
C LYS A 564 -8.94 0.38 29.75
N GLU A 565 -9.15 -0.92 29.77
CA GLU A 565 -8.92 -1.83 28.62
C GLU A 565 -9.49 -1.35 27.31
N ARG A 566 -10.61 -0.66 27.37
CA ARG A 566 -11.49 -0.37 26.24
C ARG A 566 -11.39 1.08 25.77
N GLY A 567 -10.54 1.89 26.39
CA GLY A 567 -10.45 3.32 26.09
C GLY A 567 -9.97 3.62 24.66
N VAL A 568 -9.29 2.68 24.05
CA VAL A 568 -8.71 2.82 22.71
C VAL A 568 -9.70 2.43 21.62
N TYR A 569 -10.43 1.32 21.78
CA TYR A 569 -11.34 0.78 20.77
C TYR A 569 -12.74 1.38 20.76
N LEU A 570 -13.23 1.88 21.91
CA LEU A 570 -14.62 2.31 22.06
C LEU A 570 -14.80 3.82 21.88
N SER A 571 -13.74 4.57 21.67
CA SER A 571 -13.81 5.99 21.31
C SER A 571 -13.96 6.23 19.81
N THR A 572 -13.96 5.18 18.99
CA THR A 572 -14.23 5.31 17.57
C THR A 572 -15.72 5.60 17.33
N PRO A 573 -16.09 6.44 16.35
CA PRO A 573 -17.49 6.69 15.99
C PRO A 573 -18.24 5.43 15.51
N TRP A 574 -17.53 4.36 15.20
CA TRP A 574 -18.02 3.05 14.81
C TRP A 574 -18.24 2.20 16.07
N ARG A 575 -19.41 2.31 16.68
CA ARG A 575 -19.82 1.45 17.79
C ARG A 575 -20.01 0.03 17.27
N TYR A 576 -19.04 -0.84 17.48
CA TYR A 576 -19.31 -2.27 17.49
C TYR A 576 -20.21 -2.59 18.70
N ASP A 577 -21.30 -3.29 18.45
CA ASP A 577 -22.21 -3.70 19.52
C ASP A 577 -21.44 -4.55 20.52
N ARG A 578 -21.57 -4.21 21.80
CA ARG A 578 -20.84 -4.84 22.90
C ARG A 578 -21.05 -6.37 22.98
N GLU A 579 -22.21 -6.85 22.47
CA GLU A 579 -22.55 -8.27 22.41
C GLU A 579 -21.83 -9.03 21.29
N SER A 580 -21.26 -8.35 20.30
CA SER A 580 -20.48 -8.97 19.21
C SER A 580 -19.00 -9.21 19.56
N ILE A 581 -18.53 -8.71 20.71
CA ILE A 581 -17.13 -8.78 21.14
C ILE A 581 -16.89 -9.95 22.12
N LEU A 582 -17.92 -10.36 22.86
CA LEU A 582 -17.95 -11.51 23.76
C LEU A 582 -18.50 -12.75 23.07
#